data_9118d1db13ac1cbedfb5537431428ddb
#
_entry.id   9118d1db13ac1cbedfb5537431428ddb
#
_cell.length_a   1.000
_cell.length_b   1.000
_cell.length_c   1.000
_cell.angle_alpha   90.00
_cell.angle_beta   90.00
_cell.angle_gamma   90.00
#
_symmetry.space_group_name_H-M   'P 1'
#
loop_
_entity.id
_entity.type
_entity.pdbx_description
1 polymer ?
#
loop_
_entity_poly.entity_id
_entity_poly.type
_entity_poly.pdbx_seq_one_letter_code
_entity_poly.pdbx_strand_id
1 'polypeptide(L)'
;CDRRQRQMCIRDRSTIINEYIDERFPHPQLMPADPIMRARARLFIYTFERELFSFVRLLEKRDADEKRKMIARAQIREQLIQLSPILSKHKYLMGDEFTMLDITLAPLLWRLGLYGIDLPSSAAPLLKYAETVFARNSFIDSMTPSEKVMRR
;
A
#
# COMPACT_ATOMS: atom_id res chain seq x y z
N CYS A 1 0.39 29.34 2.76
CA CYS A 1 0.24 27.91 3.06
C CYS A 1 1.61 27.35 3.46
N ASP A 2 1.77 26.96 4.71
CA ASP A 2 3.03 26.51 5.28
C ASP A 2 3.54 25.25 4.55
N ARG A 3 4.85 25.10 4.45
CA ARG A 3 5.51 23.96 3.80
C ARG A 3 5.02 22.60 4.33
N ARG A 4 4.69 22.54 5.63
CA ARG A 4 4.10 21.37 6.29
C ARG A 4 2.67 21.09 5.82
N GLN A 5 1.85 22.12 5.60
CA GLN A 5 0.49 21.98 5.05
C GLN A 5 0.50 21.54 3.59
N ARG A 6 1.47 21.98 2.77
CA ARG A 6 1.63 21.50 1.38
C ARG A 6 2.00 20.03 1.32
N GLN A 7 2.92 19.56 2.16
CA GLN A 7 3.28 18.14 2.20
C GLN A 7 2.11 17.25 2.67
N MET A 8 1.33 17.73 3.64
CA MET A 8 0.13 17.03 4.11
C MET A 8 -0.94 16.98 3.00
N CYS A 9 -1.19 18.11 2.32
CA CYS A 9 -2.15 18.17 1.20
C CYS A 9 -1.75 17.30 0.00
N ILE A 10 -0.46 17.14 -0.31
CA ILE A 10 0.01 16.29 -1.40
C ILE A 10 -0.16 14.81 -1.05
N ARG A 11 0.15 14.40 0.19
CA ARG A 11 -0.04 13.03 0.65
C ARG A 11 -1.53 12.63 0.73
N ASP A 12 -2.37 13.54 1.22
CA ASP A 12 -3.82 13.30 1.34
C ASP A 12 -4.55 13.33 -0.03
N ARG A 13 -3.85 13.76 -1.09
CA ARG A 13 -4.39 13.82 -2.45
C ARG A 13 -3.75 12.84 -3.42
N SER A 14 -2.84 11.97 -2.95
CA SER A 14 -2.16 11.00 -3.81
C SER A 14 -3.17 10.08 -4.52
N THR A 15 -4.22 9.68 -3.85
CA THR A 15 -5.31 8.87 -4.43
C THR A 15 -6.01 9.60 -5.57
N ILE A 16 -6.32 10.87 -5.39
CA ILE A 16 -6.96 11.70 -6.43
C ILE A 16 -6.01 11.87 -7.63
N ILE A 17 -4.72 12.08 -7.37
CA ILE A 17 -3.70 12.20 -8.42
C ILE A 17 -3.58 10.89 -9.19
N ASN A 18 -3.55 9.76 -8.49
CA ASN A 18 -3.48 8.44 -9.11
C ASN A 18 -4.72 8.14 -9.96
N GLU A 19 -5.93 8.46 -9.48
CA GLU A 19 -7.15 8.32 -10.27
C GLU A 19 -7.12 9.22 -11.52
N TYR A 20 -6.68 10.48 -11.39
CA TYR A 20 -6.52 11.38 -12.53
C TYR A 20 -5.55 10.82 -13.58
N ILE A 21 -4.42 10.27 -13.14
CA ILE A 21 -3.44 9.65 -14.05
C ILE A 21 -4.06 8.44 -14.76
N ASP A 22 -4.78 7.59 -14.03
CA ASP A 22 -5.45 6.41 -14.58
C ASP A 22 -6.53 6.78 -15.62
N GLU A 23 -7.32 7.81 -15.34
CA GLU A 23 -8.32 8.35 -16.29
C GLU A 23 -7.68 9.02 -17.52
N ARG A 24 -6.55 9.71 -17.32
CA ARG A 24 -5.84 10.40 -18.41
C ARG A 24 -5.08 9.45 -19.32
N PHE A 25 -4.59 8.32 -18.76
CA PHE A 25 -3.78 7.31 -19.44
C PHE A 25 -4.33 5.91 -19.18
N PRO A 26 -5.51 5.55 -19.72
CA PRO A 26 -6.26 4.36 -19.32
C PRO A 26 -5.74 3.03 -19.87
N HIS A 27 -4.47 2.95 -20.27
CA HIS A 27 -3.88 1.73 -20.83
C HIS A 27 -2.54 1.39 -20.17
N PRO A 28 -2.50 0.40 -19.28
CA PRO A 28 -3.63 -0.40 -18.75
C PRO A 28 -4.44 0.38 -17.70
N GLN A 29 -5.77 0.23 -17.72
CA GLN A 29 -6.64 0.81 -16.72
C GLN A 29 -6.47 0.08 -15.37
N LEU A 30 -6.30 0.85 -14.29
CA LEU A 30 -6.04 0.33 -12.95
C LEU A 30 -7.28 0.37 -12.05
N MET A 31 -8.20 1.31 -12.32
CA MET A 31 -9.50 1.32 -11.67
C MET A 31 -10.48 0.47 -12.48
N PRO A 32 -11.29 -0.40 -11.80
CA PRO A 32 -12.26 -1.22 -12.49
C PRO A 32 -13.22 -0.41 -13.36
N ALA A 33 -13.53 -0.91 -14.56
CA ALA A 33 -14.49 -0.26 -15.46
C ALA A 33 -15.93 -0.33 -14.93
N ASP A 34 -16.28 -1.46 -14.27
CA ASP A 34 -17.58 -1.63 -13.63
C ASP A 34 -17.77 -0.64 -12.48
N PRO A 35 -18.87 0.14 -12.45
CA PRO A 35 -19.12 1.14 -11.41
C PRO A 35 -19.18 0.57 -9.99
N ILE A 36 -19.72 -0.64 -9.80
CA ILE A 36 -19.82 -1.28 -8.48
C ILE A 36 -18.42 -1.68 -8.00
N MET A 37 -17.64 -2.31 -8.86
CA MET A 37 -16.27 -2.70 -8.52
C MET A 37 -15.37 -1.48 -8.30
N ARG A 38 -15.58 -0.40 -9.05
CA ARG A 38 -14.89 0.88 -8.85
C ARG A 38 -15.23 1.50 -7.49
N ALA A 39 -16.51 1.48 -7.09
CA ALA A 39 -16.92 1.95 -5.78
C ALA A 39 -16.29 1.10 -4.65
N ARG A 40 -16.23 -0.22 -4.82
CA ARG A 40 -15.54 -1.13 -3.88
C ARG A 40 -14.05 -0.81 -3.79
N ALA A 41 -13.39 -0.60 -4.92
CA ALA A 41 -11.97 -0.24 -4.94
C ALA A 41 -11.71 1.06 -4.15
N ARG A 42 -12.51 2.10 -4.37
CA ARG A 42 -12.43 3.36 -3.61
C ARG A 42 -12.65 3.16 -2.12
N LEU A 43 -13.60 2.32 -1.73
CA LEU A 43 -13.85 2.01 -0.33
C LEU A 43 -12.65 1.31 0.32
N PHE A 44 -12.04 0.34 -0.36
CA PHE A 44 -10.81 -0.31 0.12
C PHE A 44 -9.65 0.66 0.25
N ILE A 45 -9.41 1.51 -0.75
CA ILE A 45 -8.36 2.54 -0.69
C ILE A 45 -8.59 3.47 0.50
N TYR A 46 -9.83 3.93 0.69
CA TYR A 46 -10.21 4.77 1.83
C TYR A 46 -9.95 4.07 3.18
N THR A 47 -10.27 2.78 3.28
CA THR A 47 -10.00 1.98 4.48
C THR A 47 -8.50 1.86 4.74
N PHE A 48 -7.70 1.59 3.70
CA PHE A 48 -6.24 1.58 3.83
C PHE A 48 -5.68 2.93 4.30
N GLU A 49 -6.16 4.02 3.75
CA GLU A 49 -5.72 5.36 4.16
C GLU A 49 -6.05 5.67 5.62
N ARG A 50 -7.25 5.34 6.04
CA ARG A 50 -7.73 5.62 7.40
C ARG A 50 -7.12 4.71 8.45
N GLU A 51 -7.10 3.42 8.19
CA GLU A 51 -6.76 2.40 9.18
C GLU A 51 -5.30 1.99 9.09
N LEU A 52 -4.80 1.67 7.90
CA LEU A 52 -3.45 1.15 7.72
C LEU A 52 -2.41 2.28 7.65
N PHE A 53 -2.56 3.24 6.75
CA PHE A 53 -1.57 4.31 6.56
C PHE A 53 -1.55 5.34 7.69
N SER A 54 -2.58 5.42 8.53
CA SER A 54 -2.53 6.22 9.76
C SER A 54 -1.43 5.73 10.71
N PHE A 55 -1.27 4.42 10.84
CA PHE A 55 -0.20 3.81 11.64
C PHE A 55 1.18 3.96 10.98
N VAL A 56 1.25 3.86 9.65
CA VAL A 56 2.51 4.12 8.92
C VAL A 56 2.99 5.55 9.18
N ARG A 57 2.10 6.54 9.07
CA ARG A 57 2.41 7.93 9.41
C ARG A 57 2.91 8.11 10.84
N LEU A 58 2.39 7.30 11.79
CA LEU A 58 2.86 7.31 13.17
C LEU A 58 4.30 6.77 13.28
N LEU A 59 4.63 5.71 12.56
CA LEU A 59 5.98 5.14 12.52
C LEU A 59 7.01 6.12 11.93
N GLU A 60 6.61 6.92 10.94
CA GLU A 60 7.47 7.91 10.28
C GLU A 60 7.71 9.18 11.11
N LYS A 61 6.94 9.41 12.18
CA LYS A 61 7.17 10.54 13.09
C LYS A 61 8.42 10.31 13.95
N ARG A 62 9.36 11.24 13.89
CA ARG A 62 10.63 11.17 14.65
C ARG A 62 10.43 11.25 16.17
N ASP A 63 9.44 12.03 16.59
CA ASP A 63 9.10 12.35 17.99
C ASP A 63 7.98 11.45 18.55
N ALA A 64 7.57 10.41 17.85
CA ALA A 64 6.55 9.51 18.35
C ALA A 64 7.14 8.58 19.43
N ASP A 65 6.35 8.40 20.51
CA ASP A 65 6.67 7.49 21.61
C ASP A 65 6.82 6.03 21.11
N GLU A 66 7.84 5.35 21.59
CA GLU A 66 8.13 3.95 21.18
C GLU A 66 7.00 2.97 21.53
N LYS A 67 6.26 3.20 22.63
CA LYS A 67 5.08 2.38 22.94
C LYS A 67 4.00 2.51 21.85
N ARG A 68 3.78 3.73 21.36
CA ARG A 68 2.83 3.99 20.27
C ARG A 68 3.32 3.37 18.97
N LYS A 69 4.62 3.44 18.67
CA LYS A 69 5.21 2.79 17.50
C LYS A 69 5.06 1.27 17.56
N MET A 70 5.27 0.67 18.74
CA MET A 70 5.08 -0.76 18.93
C MET A 70 3.63 -1.19 18.65
N ILE A 71 2.65 -0.45 19.16
CA ILE A 71 1.24 -0.68 18.89
C ILE A 71 0.95 -0.54 17.38
N ALA A 72 1.50 0.50 16.74
CA ALA A 72 1.32 0.70 15.31
C ALA A 72 1.87 -0.45 14.46
N ARG A 73 3.06 -0.97 14.80
CA ARG A 73 3.63 -2.17 14.14
C ARG A 73 2.71 -3.38 14.28
N ALA A 74 2.18 -3.61 15.48
CA ALA A 74 1.26 -4.72 15.74
C ALA A 74 -0.05 -4.57 14.93
N GLN A 75 -0.62 -3.38 14.86
CA GLN A 75 -1.84 -3.09 14.10
C GLN A 75 -1.62 -3.26 12.58
N ILE A 76 -0.53 -2.74 12.03
CA ILE A 76 -0.18 -2.94 10.62
C ILE A 76 -0.04 -4.43 10.32
N ARG A 77 0.70 -5.16 11.16
CA ARG A 77 0.90 -6.60 11.02
C ARG A 77 -0.42 -7.37 11.00
N GLU A 78 -1.31 -7.08 11.94
CA GLU A 78 -2.62 -7.74 12.04
C GLU A 78 -3.47 -7.47 10.80
N GLN A 79 -3.59 -6.22 10.38
CA GLN A 79 -4.36 -5.86 9.18
C GLN A 79 -3.79 -6.50 7.91
N LEU A 80 -2.48 -6.58 7.76
CA LEU A 80 -1.86 -7.24 6.64
C LEU A 80 -2.14 -8.75 6.62
N ILE A 81 -2.13 -9.41 7.78
CA ILE A 81 -2.48 -10.83 7.89
C ILE A 81 -3.91 -11.09 7.44
N GLN A 82 -4.85 -10.17 7.71
CA GLN A 82 -6.25 -10.29 7.29
C GLN A 82 -6.43 -10.29 5.75
N LEU A 83 -5.45 -9.85 4.99
CA LEU A 83 -5.47 -9.93 3.53
C LEU A 83 -5.12 -11.34 3.00
N SER A 84 -4.48 -12.18 3.81
CA SER A 84 -4.00 -13.50 3.40
C SER A 84 -5.10 -14.43 2.87
N PRO A 85 -6.33 -14.49 3.45
CA PRO A 85 -7.41 -15.31 2.91
C PRO A 85 -7.88 -14.88 1.50
N ILE A 86 -7.83 -13.60 1.18
CA ILE A 86 -8.16 -13.06 -0.14
C ILE A 86 -7.07 -13.49 -1.13
N LEU A 87 -5.82 -13.29 -0.77
CA LEU A 87 -4.65 -13.58 -1.60
C LEU A 87 -4.34 -15.08 -1.74
N SER A 88 -4.94 -15.93 -0.91
CA SER A 88 -4.90 -17.37 -1.10
C SER A 88 -5.82 -17.87 -2.22
N LYS A 89 -6.86 -17.07 -2.55
CA LYS A 89 -7.88 -17.41 -3.57
C LYS A 89 -7.68 -16.64 -4.88
N HIS A 90 -7.07 -15.47 -4.81
CA HIS A 90 -6.90 -14.54 -5.92
C HIS A 90 -5.45 -14.12 -6.07
N LYS A 91 -5.09 -13.79 -7.30
CA LYS A 91 -3.73 -13.32 -7.62
C LYS A 91 -3.44 -11.92 -7.09
N TYR A 92 -4.46 -11.06 -7.04
CA TYR A 92 -4.39 -9.67 -6.59
C TYR A 92 -5.54 -9.33 -5.64
N LEU A 93 -5.52 -8.15 -5.04
CA LEU A 93 -6.48 -7.75 -4.00
C LEU A 93 -7.94 -7.67 -4.48
N MET A 94 -8.18 -7.40 -5.77
CA MET A 94 -9.52 -7.32 -6.37
C MET A 94 -9.86 -8.53 -7.24
N GLY A 95 -9.03 -9.57 -7.27
CA GLY A 95 -9.23 -10.74 -8.10
C GLY A 95 -7.98 -11.10 -8.92
N ASP A 96 -8.13 -11.33 -10.22
CA ASP A 96 -7.02 -11.78 -11.07
C ASP A 96 -6.33 -10.64 -11.84
N GLU A 97 -6.87 -9.43 -11.76
CA GLU A 97 -6.33 -8.24 -12.41
C GLU A 97 -5.60 -7.35 -11.42
N PHE A 98 -4.48 -6.78 -11.87
CA PHE A 98 -3.71 -5.79 -11.12
C PHE A 98 -4.43 -4.45 -11.12
N THR A 99 -4.67 -3.89 -9.95
CA THR A 99 -5.49 -2.70 -9.76
C THR A 99 -4.78 -1.59 -8.98
N MET A 100 -5.46 -0.47 -8.83
CA MET A 100 -5.01 0.66 -8.01
C MET A 100 -4.77 0.28 -6.54
N LEU A 101 -5.48 -0.74 -6.02
CA LEU A 101 -5.27 -1.24 -4.66
C LEU A 101 -3.86 -1.82 -4.49
N ASP A 102 -3.42 -2.58 -5.48
CA ASP A 102 -2.11 -3.23 -5.45
C ASP A 102 -0.99 -2.19 -5.49
N ILE A 103 -1.16 -1.13 -6.29
CA ILE A 103 -0.23 0.00 -6.34
C ILE A 103 -0.19 0.73 -4.99
N THR A 104 -1.35 0.91 -4.36
CA THR A 104 -1.44 1.60 -3.07
C THR A 104 -0.73 0.83 -1.96
N LEU A 105 -0.85 -0.50 -1.95
CA LEU A 105 -0.27 -1.34 -0.90
C LEU A 105 1.22 -1.65 -1.13
N ALA A 106 1.68 -1.72 -2.37
CA ALA A 106 3.04 -2.14 -2.74
C ALA A 106 4.17 -1.38 -2.00
N PRO A 107 4.15 -0.04 -1.87
CA PRO A 107 5.19 0.70 -1.17
C PRO A 107 5.31 0.34 0.32
N LEU A 108 4.18 0.04 0.97
CA LEU A 108 4.18 -0.40 2.36
C LEU A 108 4.82 -1.78 2.49
N LEU A 109 4.43 -2.73 1.65
CA LEU A 109 4.99 -4.08 1.66
C LEU A 109 6.50 -4.07 1.41
N TRP A 110 6.97 -3.19 0.53
CA TRP A 110 8.41 -3.03 0.27
C TRP A 110 9.18 -2.54 1.49
N ARG A 111 8.56 -1.70 2.32
CA ARG A 111 9.18 -1.04 3.48
C ARG A 111 8.96 -1.76 4.82
N LEU A 112 8.36 -2.95 4.84
CA LEU A 112 8.09 -3.67 6.10
C LEU A 112 9.34 -3.88 6.94
N GLY A 113 10.46 -4.28 6.32
CA GLY A 113 11.75 -4.43 7.01
C GLY A 113 12.24 -3.12 7.62
N LEU A 114 12.11 -1.99 6.90
CA LEU A 114 12.47 -0.66 7.41
C LEU A 114 11.65 -0.26 8.65
N TYR A 115 10.38 -0.67 8.69
CA TYR A 115 9.49 -0.40 9.83
C TYR A 115 9.65 -1.41 10.97
N GLY A 116 10.47 -2.47 10.79
CA GLY A 116 10.63 -3.53 11.77
C GLY A 116 9.35 -4.37 11.96
N ILE A 117 8.65 -4.66 10.86
CA ILE A 117 7.43 -5.46 10.85
C ILE A 117 7.73 -6.81 10.21
N ASP A 118 7.75 -7.85 11.04
CA ASP A 118 7.92 -9.23 10.58
C ASP A 118 6.55 -9.91 10.46
N LEU A 119 6.33 -10.56 9.34
CA LEU A 119 5.11 -11.30 9.08
C LEU A 119 5.29 -12.78 9.41
N PRO A 120 4.29 -13.41 10.07
CA PRO A 120 4.35 -14.82 10.40
C PRO A 120 4.19 -15.72 9.16
N SER A 121 4.49 -17.01 9.30
CA SER A 121 4.31 -18.00 8.23
C SER A 121 2.86 -18.10 7.72
N SER A 122 1.87 -17.77 8.56
CA SER A 122 0.46 -17.70 8.17
C SER A 122 0.18 -16.63 7.10
N ALA A 123 1.07 -15.64 6.94
CA ALA A 123 1.01 -14.62 5.92
C ALA A 123 1.73 -15.02 4.60
N ALA A 124 2.07 -16.31 4.42
CA ALA A 124 2.73 -16.78 3.20
C ALA A 124 2.02 -16.37 1.89
N PRO A 125 0.67 -16.38 1.77
CA PRO A 125 -0.01 -15.87 0.59
C PRO A 125 0.29 -14.39 0.31
N LEU A 126 0.33 -13.56 1.36
CA LEU A 126 0.67 -12.14 1.24
C LEU A 126 2.13 -11.94 0.80
N LEU A 127 3.05 -12.72 1.33
CA LEU A 127 4.46 -12.65 0.93
C LEU A 127 4.65 -13.05 -0.54
N LYS A 128 3.99 -14.13 -0.98
CA LYS A 128 4.00 -14.55 -2.38
C LYS A 128 3.41 -13.48 -3.31
N TYR A 129 2.31 -12.86 -2.90
CA TYR A 129 1.72 -11.73 -3.61
C TYR A 129 2.69 -10.55 -3.70
N ALA A 130 3.34 -10.19 -2.60
CA ALA A 130 4.31 -9.11 -2.57
C ALA A 130 5.44 -9.34 -3.58
N GLU A 131 6.01 -10.56 -3.64
CA GLU A 131 7.02 -10.92 -4.65
C GLU A 131 6.49 -10.78 -6.08
N THR A 132 5.24 -11.18 -6.32
CA THR A 132 4.60 -11.03 -7.64
C THR A 132 4.48 -9.56 -8.06
N VAL A 133 4.13 -8.68 -7.12
CA VAL A 133 4.05 -7.24 -7.38
C VAL A 133 5.43 -6.63 -7.60
N PHE A 134 6.41 -7.01 -6.80
CA PHE A 134 7.78 -6.49 -6.87
C PHE A 134 8.53 -6.92 -8.13
N ALA A 135 8.19 -8.08 -8.70
CA ALA A 135 8.76 -8.57 -9.95
C ALA A 135 8.25 -7.82 -11.20
N ARG A 136 7.27 -6.92 -11.06
CA ARG A 136 6.78 -6.13 -12.21
C ARG A 136 7.81 -5.10 -12.64
N ASN A 137 8.08 -5.02 -13.93
CA ASN A 137 9.02 -4.05 -14.48
C ASN A 137 8.68 -2.61 -14.06
N SER A 138 7.39 -2.25 -14.12
CA SER A 138 6.91 -0.94 -13.71
C SER A 138 7.23 -0.60 -12.24
N PHE A 139 7.20 -1.59 -11.34
CA PHE A 139 7.58 -1.39 -9.94
C PHE A 139 9.10 -1.19 -9.82
N ILE A 140 9.89 -2.02 -10.48
CA ILE A 140 11.36 -1.96 -10.46
C ILE A 140 11.84 -0.61 -11.02
N ASP A 141 11.25 -0.16 -12.13
CA ASP A 141 11.61 1.09 -12.80
C ASP A 141 11.19 2.34 -12.00
N SER A 142 10.14 2.23 -11.19
CA SER A 142 9.67 3.33 -10.34
C SER A 142 10.53 3.58 -9.10
N MET A 143 11.36 2.60 -8.68
CA MET A 143 12.16 2.70 -7.48
C MET A 143 13.39 3.60 -7.64
N THR A 144 13.57 4.50 -6.70
CA THR A 144 14.81 5.27 -6.55
C THR A 144 15.98 4.38 -6.08
N PRO A 145 17.25 4.79 -6.31
CA PRO A 145 18.41 4.06 -5.78
C PRO A 145 18.35 3.81 -4.26
N SER A 146 17.82 4.77 -3.50
CA SER A 146 17.64 4.65 -2.05
C SER A 146 16.60 3.60 -1.68
N GLU A 147 15.51 3.48 -2.44
CA GLU A 147 14.47 2.48 -2.19
C GLU A 147 14.92 1.06 -2.51
N LYS A 148 15.75 0.89 -3.53
CA LYS A 148 16.31 -0.43 -3.91
C LYS A 148 17.12 -1.10 -2.80
N VAL A 149 17.70 -0.32 -1.89
CA VAL A 149 18.50 -0.85 -0.76
C VAL A 149 17.70 -1.03 0.54
N MET A 150 16.44 -0.60 0.60
CA MET A 150 15.60 -0.70 1.81
C MET A 150 15.19 -2.13 2.17
N ARG A 151 15.27 -3.06 1.21
CA ARG A 151 14.87 -4.45 1.37
C ARG A 151 16.09 -5.37 1.38
N ARG A 152 16.98 -5.17 2.33
CA ARG A 152 18.10 -6.09 2.61
C ARG A 152 17.84 -6.87 3.87
#